data_60c087f376108190c63717f3b408aadc
#
_entry.id   60c087f376108190c63717f3b408aadc
#
_cell.length_a   1.000
_cell.length_b   1.000
_cell.length_c   1.000
_cell.angle_alpha   90.00
_cell.angle_beta   90.00
_cell.angle_gamma   90.00
#
_symmetry.space_group_name_H-M   'P 1'
#
loop_
_entity.id
_entity.type
_entity.pdbx_description
1 polymer ?
#
loop_
_entity_poly.entity_id
_entity_poly.type
_entity_poly.pdbx_seq_one_letter_code
_entity_poly.pdbx_strand_id
1 'polypeptide(L)'
;MIDLHCHLDGAITVLTAKKLAEIQNIRLPFANDEELESLLSVPESCESLTEFLKCFALPLTLLQTKEGITEAVKLILDEKAEEGMKYIELRFAPQLHCERGLSQEDAVLAALEGLKGSKVHCNLILCCMRGEKLTEKNMETVRLAKKYLVEDGGVVALDLAGAEALFKTENFALEFGEAKKLGVPFTIHAGEADGWQSVKTALDFGAVRIGHGVRAWQNEDLLKYIEENNIVLEMCPNSNRQTKAVEDMSVYPLRKFLEMGIKVTVNTDDPAICRTTLQKEFEFLRKNYGLTKAEEKKLLLNAIDAAFTTEENKEKLRNLIV
;
A
#
# COMPACT_ATOMS: atom_id res chain seq x y z
N MET A 1 -0.88 6.51 15.22
CA MET A 1 -1.56 6.07 14.00
C MET A 1 -0.83 4.84 13.46
N ILE A 2 -1.51 4.00 12.66
CA ILE A 2 -1.01 2.73 12.11
C ILE A 2 -1.50 2.63 10.69
N ASP A 3 -0.60 2.44 9.72
CA ASP A 3 -0.91 2.35 8.29
C ASP A 3 -0.31 1.06 7.72
N LEU A 4 -1.14 0.19 7.18
CA LEU A 4 -0.75 -1.12 6.64
C LEU A 4 -0.67 -1.14 5.11
N HIS A 5 -1.02 -0.01 4.45
CA HIS A 5 -1.08 0.08 3.01
C HIS A 5 -0.61 1.46 2.54
N CYS A 6 0.71 1.61 2.38
CA CYS A 6 1.33 2.85 1.93
C CYS A 6 2.42 2.53 0.90
N HIS A 7 2.27 3.04 -0.33
CA HIS A 7 3.26 2.89 -1.40
C HIS A 7 4.41 3.87 -1.23
N LEU A 8 5.64 3.39 -1.36
CA LEU A 8 6.87 4.18 -1.27
C LEU A 8 6.90 5.30 -2.33
N ASP A 9 6.63 4.95 -3.56
CA ASP A 9 6.60 5.86 -4.71
C ASP A 9 5.38 6.79 -4.69
N GLY A 10 4.25 6.35 -4.13
CA GLY A 10 3.05 7.15 -3.89
C GLY A 10 3.14 8.11 -2.69
N ALA A 11 4.20 8.00 -1.88
CA ALA A 11 4.44 8.84 -0.71
C ALA A 11 5.45 9.98 -0.95
N ILE A 12 5.93 10.17 -2.19
CA ILE A 12 6.90 11.22 -2.54
C ILE A 12 6.22 12.59 -2.58
N THR A 13 6.36 13.37 -1.51
CA THR A 13 5.84 14.75 -1.43
C THR A 13 6.67 15.72 -2.27
N VAL A 14 6.17 16.95 -2.48
CA VAL A 14 6.94 18.04 -3.11
C VAL A 14 8.28 18.26 -2.37
N LEU A 15 8.28 18.25 -1.05
CA LEU A 15 9.49 18.45 -0.24
C LEU A 15 10.46 17.29 -0.44
N THR A 16 9.98 16.05 -0.34
CA THR A 16 10.78 14.85 -0.57
C THR A 16 11.34 14.81 -1.99
N ALA A 17 10.54 15.10 -3.02
CA ALA A 17 11.00 15.14 -4.41
C ALA A 17 12.13 16.15 -4.63
N LYS A 18 12.02 17.36 -4.07
CA LYS A 18 13.07 18.41 -4.15
C LYS A 18 14.36 17.95 -3.47
N LYS A 19 14.29 17.37 -2.27
CA LYS A 19 15.46 16.87 -1.55
C LYS A 19 16.14 15.72 -2.32
N LEU A 20 15.35 14.76 -2.84
CA LEU A 20 15.89 13.65 -3.64
C LEU A 20 16.56 14.13 -4.93
N ALA A 21 15.98 15.13 -5.58
CA ALA A 21 16.56 15.73 -6.78
C ALA A 21 17.87 16.47 -6.49
N GLU A 22 17.95 17.21 -5.37
CA GLU A 22 19.17 17.88 -4.90
C GLU A 22 20.28 16.87 -4.60
N ILE A 23 19.99 15.84 -3.79
CA ILE A 23 20.95 14.78 -3.41
C ILE A 23 21.52 14.06 -4.64
N GLN A 24 20.67 13.76 -5.62
CA GLN A 24 21.05 13.02 -6.82
C GLN A 24 21.49 13.93 -7.99
N ASN A 25 21.51 15.26 -7.80
CA ASN A 25 21.79 16.24 -8.83
C ASN A 25 20.88 16.07 -10.08
N ILE A 26 19.59 15.81 -9.85
CA ILE A 26 18.56 15.65 -10.88
C ILE A 26 17.85 16.99 -11.08
N ARG A 27 17.73 17.44 -12.33
CA ARG A 27 16.88 18.60 -12.67
C ARG A 27 15.44 18.15 -12.79
N LEU A 28 14.58 18.65 -11.91
CA LEU A 28 13.14 18.41 -11.98
C LEU A 28 12.46 19.28 -13.06
N PRO A 29 11.45 18.75 -13.76
CA PRO A 29 10.78 19.44 -14.88
C PRO A 29 9.64 20.35 -14.38
N PHE A 30 9.95 21.36 -13.56
CA PHE A 30 8.93 22.29 -13.04
C PHE A 30 9.51 23.70 -12.86
N ALA A 31 8.63 24.71 -12.88
CA ALA A 31 8.98 26.12 -12.65
C ALA A 31 8.72 26.58 -11.20
N ASN A 32 7.76 25.97 -10.50
CA ASN A 32 7.36 26.30 -9.13
C ASN A 32 6.75 25.09 -8.42
N ASP A 33 6.50 25.21 -7.11
CA ASP A 33 6.00 24.10 -6.27
C ASP A 33 4.58 23.66 -6.65
N GLU A 34 3.73 24.55 -7.14
CA GLU A 34 2.36 24.24 -7.59
C GLU A 34 2.39 23.32 -8.83
N GLU A 35 3.30 23.62 -9.77
CA GLU A 35 3.50 22.76 -10.95
C GLU A 35 4.06 21.40 -10.55
N LEU A 36 5.04 21.36 -9.64
CA LEU A 36 5.57 20.09 -9.13
C LEU A 36 4.49 19.27 -8.41
N GLU A 37 3.68 19.90 -7.57
CA GLU A 37 2.56 19.24 -6.90
C GLU A 37 1.56 18.65 -7.90
N SER A 38 1.27 19.38 -8.98
CA SER A 38 0.36 18.89 -10.03
C SER A 38 0.91 17.66 -10.78
N LEU A 39 2.24 17.52 -10.86
CA LEU A 39 2.90 16.35 -11.46
C LEU A 39 2.98 15.15 -10.51
N LEU A 40 2.98 15.40 -9.21
CA LEU A 40 3.08 14.38 -8.16
C LEU A 40 1.72 13.91 -7.64
N SER A 41 0.63 14.55 -8.02
CA SER A 41 -0.69 14.26 -7.48
C SER A 41 -1.75 14.05 -8.56
N VAL A 42 -2.76 13.28 -8.19
CA VAL A 42 -3.86 12.96 -9.08
C VAL A 42 -4.70 14.21 -9.38
N PRO A 43 -5.05 14.47 -10.66
CA PRO A 43 -5.95 15.55 -11.01
C PRO A 43 -7.38 15.27 -10.52
N GLU A 44 -8.16 16.34 -10.24
CA GLU A 44 -9.57 16.20 -9.83
C GLU A 44 -10.42 15.52 -10.91
N SER A 45 -9.99 15.61 -12.17
CA SER A 45 -10.64 14.97 -13.32
C SER A 45 -10.33 13.49 -13.51
N CYS A 46 -9.57 12.87 -12.60
CA CYS A 46 -9.21 11.45 -12.72
C CYS A 46 -10.47 10.55 -12.68
N GLU A 47 -10.59 9.68 -13.67
CA GLU A 47 -11.76 8.84 -13.86
C GLU A 47 -11.47 7.32 -13.77
N SER A 48 -10.21 6.94 -13.57
CA SER A 48 -9.84 5.51 -13.53
C SER A 48 -8.50 5.26 -12.84
N LEU A 49 -8.34 4.03 -12.31
CA LEU A 49 -7.05 3.54 -11.80
C LEU A 49 -5.94 3.67 -12.85
N THR A 50 -6.22 3.38 -14.12
CA THR A 50 -5.21 3.49 -15.20
C THR A 50 -4.72 4.93 -15.39
N GLU A 51 -5.59 5.91 -15.20
CA GLU A 51 -5.20 7.32 -15.24
C GLU A 51 -4.41 7.73 -13.99
N PHE A 52 -4.88 7.29 -12.83
CA PHE A 52 -4.21 7.48 -11.54
C PHE A 52 -2.75 6.99 -11.58
N LEU A 53 -2.50 5.80 -12.13
CA LEU A 53 -1.17 5.21 -12.23
C LEU A 53 -0.15 6.05 -13.04
N LYS A 54 -0.58 7.02 -13.84
CA LYS A 54 0.34 7.93 -14.55
C LYS A 54 1.08 8.89 -13.60
N CYS A 55 0.53 9.14 -12.41
CA CYS A 55 1.15 10.03 -11.41
C CYS A 55 2.47 9.46 -10.83
N PHE A 56 2.71 8.16 -10.99
CA PHE A 56 3.95 7.52 -10.54
C PHE A 56 5.17 7.80 -11.44
N ALA A 57 4.96 8.35 -12.63
CA ALA A 57 6.05 8.55 -13.59
C ALA A 57 7.19 9.41 -13.04
N LEU A 58 6.89 10.54 -12.39
CA LEU A 58 7.92 11.41 -11.81
C LEU A 58 8.56 10.80 -10.55
N PRO A 59 7.81 10.32 -9.53
CA PRO A 59 8.38 9.61 -8.39
C PRO A 59 9.37 8.52 -8.77
N LEU A 60 9.01 7.65 -9.73
CA LEU A 60 9.88 6.56 -10.17
C LEU A 60 11.20 7.05 -10.75
N THR A 61 11.27 8.23 -11.39
CA THR A 61 12.56 8.77 -11.89
C THR A 61 13.53 9.11 -10.78
N LEU A 62 13.04 9.42 -9.58
CA LEU A 62 13.83 9.76 -8.39
C LEU A 62 14.30 8.53 -7.61
N LEU A 63 13.73 7.36 -7.89
CA LEU A 63 13.95 6.11 -7.17
C LEU A 63 14.75 5.08 -7.99
N GLN A 64 15.65 5.54 -8.87
CA GLN A 64 16.46 4.68 -9.76
C GLN A 64 17.91 4.50 -9.29
N THR A 65 18.24 4.94 -8.06
CA THR A 65 19.55 4.79 -7.46
C THR A 65 19.44 4.28 -6.03
N LYS A 66 20.50 3.61 -5.52
CA LYS A 66 20.53 3.17 -4.10
C LYS A 66 20.34 4.36 -3.16
N GLU A 67 21.03 5.45 -3.42
CA GLU A 67 20.93 6.68 -2.63
C GLU A 67 19.51 7.26 -2.67
N GLY A 68 18.91 7.35 -3.87
CA GLY A 68 17.54 7.85 -4.03
C GLY A 68 16.51 7.04 -3.24
N ILE A 69 16.57 5.70 -3.32
CA ILE A 69 15.66 4.81 -2.58
C ILE A 69 15.91 4.92 -1.06
N THR A 70 17.17 4.87 -0.63
CA THR A 70 17.52 4.96 0.81
C THR A 70 17.04 6.27 1.42
N GLU A 71 17.32 7.39 0.77
CA GLU A 71 16.92 8.70 1.28
C GLU A 71 15.40 8.94 1.17
N ALA A 72 14.73 8.38 0.15
CA ALA A 72 13.27 8.43 0.05
C ALA A 72 12.61 7.76 1.25
N VAL A 73 13.04 6.54 1.61
CA VAL A 73 12.50 5.83 2.78
C VAL A 73 12.71 6.64 4.06
N LYS A 74 13.92 7.20 4.28
CA LYS A 74 14.21 8.04 5.46
C LYS A 74 13.31 9.27 5.53
N LEU A 75 13.24 10.03 4.43
CA LEU A 75 12.46 11.28 4.37
C LEU A 75 10.97 11.02 4.59
N ILE A 76 10.42 9.97 3.97
CA ILE A 76 9.02 9.58 4.18
C ILE A 76 8.79 9.20 5.64
N LEU A 77 9.66 8.39 6.24
CA LEU A 77 9.50 7.98 7.64
C LEU A 77 9.65 9.15 8.61
N ASP A 78 10.48 10.15 8.32
CA ASP A 78 10.57 11.38 9.10
C ASP A 78 9.26 12.19 8.99
N GLU A 79 8.70 12.38 7.79
CA GLU A 79 7.40 13.02 7.58
C GLU A 79 6.28 12.27 8.32
N LYS A 80 6.27 10.93 8.26
CA LYS A 80 5.30 10.09 8.98
C LYS A 80 5.46 10.16 10.51
N ALA A 81 6.68 10.35 11.00
CA ALA A 81 6.92 10.60 12.41
C ALA A 81 6.28 11.92 12.89
N GLU A 82 6.40 12.99 12.08
CA GLU A 82 5.78 14.28 12.34
C GLU A 82 4.24 14.20 12.33
N GLU A 83 3.67 13.36 11.45
CA GLU A 83 2.23 13.05 11.43
C GLU A 83 1.78 12.21 12.66
N GLY A 84 2.71 11.75 13.51
CA GLY A 84 2.42 10.92 14.70
C GLY A 84 2.18 9.44 14.38
N MET A 85 2.67 8.95 13.25
CA MET A 85 2.67 7.53 12.91
C MET A 85 3.48 6.73 13.93
N LYS A 86 3.01 5.54 14.30
CA LYS A 86 3.69 4.63 15.22
C LYS A 86 4.18 3.38 14.52
N TYR A 87 3.41 2.90 13.54
CA TYR A 87 3.74 1.74 12.73
C TYR A 87 3.25 1.94 11.30
N ILE A 88 4.07 1.54 10.34
CA ILE A 88 3.75 1.60 8.92
C ILE A 88 4.30 0.39 8.17
N GLU A 89 3.56 -0.12 7.19
CA GLU A 89 4.05 -1.07 6.21
C GLU A 89 4.19 -0.36 4.87
N LEU A 90 5.43 0.02 4.53
CA LEU A 90 5.74 0.59 3.22
C LEU A 90 5.83 -0.53 2.19
N ARG A 91 5.19 -0.33 1.04
CA ARG A 91 5.24 -1.29 -0.07
C ARG A 91 5.80 -0.66 -1.33
N PHE A 92 6.51 -1.45 -2.12
CA PHE A 92 7.03 -1.01 -3.41
C PHE A 92 7.38 -2.22 -4.30
N ALA A 93 7.44 -2.00 -5.62
CA ALA A 93 7.81 -3.00 -6.59
C ALA A 93 9.30 -2.87 -6.98
N PRO A 94 10.22 -3.72 -6.48
CA PRO A 94 11.66 -3.56 -6.74
C PRO A 94 11.99 -3.51 -8.24
N GLN A 95 11.23 -4.23 -9.06
CA GLN A 95 11.40 -4.28 -10.51
C GLN A 95 11.20 -2.95 -11.25
N LEU A 96 10.53 -1.96 -10.62
CA LEU A 96 10.31 -0.62 -11.19
C LEU A 96 11.50 0.33 -10.97
N HIS A 97 12.49 -0.08 -10.19
CA HIS A 97 13.65 0.73 -9.82
C HIS A 97 14.95 0.31 -10.51
N CYS A 98 14.84 -0.43 -11.62
CA CYS A 98 15.99 -1.05 -12.31
C CYS A 98 16.40 -0.35 -13.61
N GLU A 99 15.77 0.78 -13.98
CA GLU A 99 16.00 1.43 -15.29
C GLU A 99 17.40 2.03 -15.43
N ARG A 100 18.05 2.37 -14.32
CA ARG A 100 19.42 2.92 -14.31
C ARG A 100 20.48 1.90 -13.88
N GLY A 101 20.19 0.61 -14.02
CA GLY A 101 21.14 -0.46 -13.83
C GLY A 101 21.19 -1.08 -12.42
N LEU A 102 20.30 -0.70 -11.51
CA LEU A 102 20.10 -1.45 -10.28
C LEU A 102 19.50 -2.82 -10.59
N SER A 103 19.89 -3.84 -9.82
CA SER A 103 19.09 -5.07 -9.69
C SER A 103 17.91 -4.86 -8.75
N GLN A 104 16.89 -5.72 -8.82
CA GLN A 104 15.82 -5.70 -7.83
C GLN A 104 16.35 -5.87 -6.40
N GLU A 105 17.40 -6.71 -6.23
CA GLU A 105 18.04 -6.91 -4.94
C GLU A 105 18.71 -5.63 -4.42
N ASP A 106 19.37 -4.85 -5.29
CA ASP A 106 19.93 -3.56 -4.91
C ASP A 106 18.87 -2.59 -4.40
N ALA A 107 17.69 -2.57 -5.04
CA ALA A 107 16.56 -1.75 -4.61
C ALA A 107 16.02 -2.18 -3.23
N VAL A 108 15.88 -3.50 -2.99
CA VAL A 108 15.47 -4.03 -1.69
C VAL A 108 16.47 -3.66 -0.59
N LEU A 109 17.77 -3.85 -0.85
CA LEU A 109 18.83 -3.51 0.12
C LEU A 109 18.88 -2.00 0.42
N ALA A 110 18.66 -1.15 -0.58
CA ALA A 110 18.59 0.28 -0.40
C ALA A 110 17.40 0.70 0.46
N ALA A 111 16.22 0.09 0.25
CA ALA A 111 15.04 0.34 1.08
C ALA A 111 15.27 -0.12 2.54
N LEU A 112 15.86 -1.31 2.75
CA LEU A 112 16.22 -1.81 4.08
C LEU A 112 17.23 -0.89 4.81
N GLU A 113 18.18 -0.31 4.08
CA GLU A 113 19.11 0.68 4.64
C GLU A 113 18.38 1.93 5.11
N GLY A 114 17.35 2.36 4.37
CA GLY A 114 16.52 3.51 4.69
C GLY A 114 15.71 3.36 5.97
N LEU A 115 15.44 2.14 6.44
CA LEU A 115 14.73 1.89 7.71
C LEU A 115 15.57 2.22 8.95
N LYS A 116 16.90 2.24 8.79
CA LYS A 116 17.80 2.38 9.95
C LYS A 116 17.69 3.75 10.61
N GLY A 117 17.48 3.74 11.92
CA GLY A 117 17.37 4.95 12.72
C GLY A 117 16.03 5.66 12.65
N SER A 118 15.04 5.09 11.96
CA SER A 118 13.68 5.65 11.92
C SER A 118 13.05 5.73 13.30
N LYS A 119 12.29 6.80 13.52
CA LYS A 119 11.43 6.99 14.72
C LYS A 119 10.10 6.27 14.60
N VAL A 120 9.70 5.91 13.38
CA VAL A 120 8.49 5.14 13.08
C VAL A 120 8.90 3.69 12.89
N HIS A 121 8.22 2.77 13.55
CA HIS A 121 8.42 1.36 13.30
C HIS A 121 7.89 1.01 11.89
N CYS A 122 8.76 0.55 11.00
CA CYS A 122 8.43 0.31 9.61
C CYS A 122 8.86 -1.08 9.16
N ASN A 123 7.95 -1.77 8.48
CA ASN A 123 8.20 -2.99 7.73
C ASN A 123 8.01 -2.77 6.23
N LEU A 124 8.64 -3.61 5.41
CA LEU A 124 8.55 -3.55 3.95
C LEU A 124 7.72 -4.70 3.39
N ILE A 125 6.88 -4.40 2.42
CA ILE A 125 6.17 -5.37 1.58
C ILE A 125 6.67 -5.22 0.14
N LEU A 126 7.10 -6.32 -0.49
CA LEU A 126 7.56 -6.29 -1.87
C LEU A 126 6.39 -6.57 -2.81
N CYS A 127 6.19 -5.71 -3.83
CA CYS A 127 5.10 -5.87 -4.77
C CYS A 127 5.54 -6.60 -6.04
N CYS A 128 4.84 -7.70 -6.38
CA CYS A 128 4.74 -8.15 -7.74
C CYS A 128 3.87 -7.16 -8.53
N MET A 129 4.14 -7.01 -9.82
CA MET A 129 3.42 -6.05 -10.66
C MET A 129 2.49 -6.73 -11.66
N ARG A 130 1.30 -6.18 -11.81
CA ARG A 130 0.39 -6.51 -12.90
C ARG A 130 0.91 -5.91 -14.20
N GLY A 131 1.02 -6.74 -15.24
CA GLY A 131 1.52 -6.33 -16.54
C GLY A 131 1.81 -7.51 -17.46
N GLU A 132 2.10 -7.20 -18.73
CA GLU A 132 2.47 -8.22 -19.71
C GLU A 132 3.93 -8.69 -19.51
N LYS A 133 4.16 -10.00 -19.64
CA LYS A 133 5.50 -10.62 -19.63
C LYS A 133 6.34 -10.29 -18.38
N LEU A 134 5.68 -10.09 -17.23
CA LEU A 134 6.38 -9.77 -15.97
C LEU A 134 6.67 -10.99 -15.09
N THR A 135 6.25 -12.20 -15.47
CA THR A 135 6.38 -13.41 -14.66
C THR A 135 7.82 -13.62 -14.12
N GLU A 136 8.84 -13.52 -14.97
CA GLU A 136 10.24 -13.69 -14.52
C GLU A 136 10.64 -12.62 -13.49
N LYS A 137 10.27 -11.36 -13.71
CA LYS A 137 10.54 -10.26 -12.78
C LYS A 137 9.79 -10.44 -11.47
N ASN A 138 8.51 -10.82 -11.54
CA ASN A 138 7.70 -11.12 -10.35
C ASN A 138 8.27 -12.32 -9.57
N MET A 139 8.71 -13.38 -10.26
CA MET A 139 9.34 -14.54 -9.62
C MET A 139 10.66 -14.18 -8.94
N GLU A 140 11.43 -13.21 -9.47
CA GLU A 140 12.59 -12.65 -8.79
C GLU A 140 12.15 -11.91 -7.51
N THR A 141 11.11 -11.06 -7.57
CA THR A 141 10.53 -10.38 -6.41
C THR A 141 10.10 -11.39 -5.32
N VAL A 142 9.43 -12.50 -5.70
CA VAL A 142 9.05 -13.58 -4.77
C VAL A 142 10.27 -14.20 -4.09
N ARG A 143 11.35 -14.49 -4.85
CA ARG A 143 12.59 -15.05 -4.29
C ARG A 143 13.29 -14.07 -3.35
N LEU A 144 13.29 -12.77 -3.70
CA LEU A 144 13.86 -11.72 -2.83
C LEU A 144 13.05 -11.54 -1.55
N ALA A 145 11.72 -11.57 -1.64
CA ALA A 145 10.88 -11.55 -0.45
C ALA A 145 11.22 -12.72 0.47
N LYS A 146 11.39 -13.95 -0.05
CA LYS A 146 11.83 -15.09 0.75
C LYS A 146 13.23 -14.92 1.32
N LYS A 147 14.16 -14.40 0.51
CA LYS A 147 15.57 -14.25 0.92
C LYS A 147 15.73 -13.27 2.09
N TYR A 148 14.94 -12.20 2.09
CA TYR A 148 15.00 -11.13 3.10
C TYR A 148 13.84 -11.19 4.10
N LEU A 149 13.05 -12.27 4.09
CA LEU A 149 11.91 -12.43 4.99
C LEU A 149 12.35 -12.43 6.45
N VAL A 150 11.76 -11.54 7.21
CA VAL A 150 11.89 -11.47 8.68
C VAL A 150 10.51 -11.32 9.31
N GLU A 151 10.41 -11.55 10.61
CA GLU A 151 9.14 -11.33 11.32
C GLU A 151 8.88 -9.85 11.58
N ASP A 152 9.95 -9.02 11.59
CA ASP A 152 9.86 -7.61 11.93
C ASP A 152 11.14 -6.84 11.55
N GLY A 153 11.02 -5.53 11.30
CA GLY A 153 12.14 -4.64 10.99
C GLY A 153 12.77 -4.86 9.62
N GLY A 154 12.02 -5.37 8.65
CA GLY A 154 12.52 -5.61 7.30
C GLY A 154 11.43 -6.05 6.33
N VAL A 155 11.74 -6.93 5.39
CA VAL A 155 10.75 -7.49 4.45
C VAL A 155 9.90 -8.52 5.17
N VAL A 156 8.60 -8.29 5.24
CA VAL A 156 7.66 -9.14 6.01
C VAL A 156 6.62 -9.85 5.15
N ALA A 157 6.37 -9.38 3.92
CA ALA A 157 5.32 -9.94 3.07
C ALA A 157 5.54 -9.61 1.58
N LEU A 158 4.68 -10.19 0.75
CA LEU A 158 4.48 -9.83 -0.66
C LEU A 158 3.12 -9.15 -0.87
N ASP A 159 2.99 -8.50 -2.03
CA ASP A 159 1.76 -7.95 -2.56
C ASP A 159 1.69 -8.14 -4.08
N LEU A 160 0.52 -7.88 -4.68
CA LEU A 160 0.29 -7.74 -6.11
C LEU A 160 -0.34 -6.38 -6.38
N ALA A 161 0.37 -5.48 -7.04
CA ALA A 161 -0.08 -4.12 -7.34
C ALA A 161 -0.17 -3.83 -8.85
N GLY A 162 -0.75 -2.69 -9.21
CA GLY A 162 -0.84 -2.19 -10.58
C GLY A 162 -2.23 -2.34 -11.20
N ALA A 163 -2.33 -2.29 -12.54
CA ALA A 163 -3.57 -2.13 -13.29
C ALA A 163 -4.49 -3.37 -13.24
N GLU A 164 -5.25 -3.50 -12.15
CA GLU A 164 -6.15 -4.64 -11.90
C GLU A 164 -7.19 -4.83 -13.02
N ALA A 165 -7.75 -3.72 -13.55
CA ALA A 165 -8.75 -3.79 -14.62
C ALA A 165 -8.21 -4.41 -15.91
N LEU A 166 -6.91 -4.33 -16.16
CA LEU A 166 -6.27 -4.84 -17.39
C LEU A 166 -5.68 -6.25 -17.20
N PHE A 167 -5.23 -6.57 -15.99
CA PHE A 167 -4.51 -7.81 -15.68
C PHE A 167 -5.14 -8.48 -14.46
N LYS A 168 -6.02 -9.45 -14.74
CA LYS A 168 -6.79 -10.15 -13.72
C LYS A 168 -5.92 -10.89 -12.71
N THR A 169 -6.37 -10.98 -11.47
CA THR A 169 -5.66 -11.66 -10.38
C THR A 169 -5.33 -13.12 -10.71
N GLU A 170 -6.21 -13.83 -11.44
CA GLU A 170 -6.01 -15.23 -11.83
C GLU A 170 -4.72 -15.48 -12.65
N ASN A 171 -4.21 -14.46 -13.35
CA ASN A 171 -3.01 -14.56 -14.17
C ASN A 171 -1.72 -14.72 -13.35
N PHE A 172 -1.76 -14.51 -12.03
CA PHE A 172 -0.61 -14.51 -11.13
C PHE A 172 -0.55 -15.74 -10.22
N ALA A 173 -1.25 -16.83 -10.62
CA ALA A 173 -1.28 -18.08 -9.86
C ALA A 173 0.09 -18.73 -9.67
N LEU A 174 1.03 -18.54 -10.60
CA LEU A 174 2.38 -19.07 -10.51
C LEU A 174 3.17 -18.38 -9.40
N GLU A 175 3.16 -17.07 -9.37
CA GLU A 175 3.89 -16.22 -8.42
C GLU A 175 3.41 -16.49 -6.99
N PHE A 176 2.10 -16.43 -6.75
CA PHE A 176 1.53 -16.65 -5.42
C PHE A 176 1.49 -18.13 -4.99
N GLY A 177 1.43 -19.05 -5.96
CA GLY A 177 1.67 -20.47 -5.70
C GLY A 177 3.09 -20.75 -5.21
N GLU A 178 4.10 -20.07 -5.77
CA GLU A 178 5.49 -20.17 -5.31
C GLU A 178 5.68 -19.47 -3.95
N ALA A 179 5.13 -18.26 -3.76
CA ALA A 179 5.16 -17.55 -2.48
C ALA A 179 4.61 -18.44 -1.34
N LYS A 180 3.47 -19.09 -1.58
CA LYS A 180 2.85 -20.04 -0.63
C LYS A 180 3.75 -21.22 -0.30
N LYS A 181 4.39 -21.84 -1.31
CA LYS A 181 5.36 -22.97 -1.09
C LYS A 181 6.56 -22.53 -0.27
N LEU A 182 7.04 -21.30 -0.49
CA LEU A 182 8.18 -20.72 0.22
C LEU A 182 7.81 -20.23 1.63
N GLY A 183 6.52 -20.21 1.98
CA GLY A 183 6.02 -19.71 3.26
C GLY A 183 6.18 -18.21 3.43
N VAL A 184 6.10 -17.44 2.32
CA VAL A 184 6.06 -15.98 2.35
C VAL A 184 4.62 -15.55 2.50
N PRO A 185 4.23 -14.81 3.56
CA PRO A 185 2.89 -14.28 3.69
C PRO A 185 2.65 -13.18 2.64
N PHE A 186 1.37 -12.95 2.28
CA PHE A 186 1.04 -11.93 1.30
C PHE A 186 -0.34 -11.32 1.48
N THR A 187 -0.45 -10.07 1.10
CA THR A 187 -1.67 -9.36 0.75
C THR A 187 -1.79 -9.30 -0.77
N ILE A 188 -2.94 -8.93 -1.31
CA ILE A 188 -3.14 -8.74 -2.76
C ILE A 188 -4.12 -7.58 -2.97
N HIS A 189 -3.76 -6.58 -3.78
CA HIS A 189 -4.73 -5.61 -4.30
C HIS A 189 -5.78 -6.36 -5.11
N ALA A 190 -7.01 -6.35 -4.65
CA ALA A 190 -8.12 -7.02 -5.31
C ALA A 190 -9.46 -6.35 -5.00
N GLY A 191 -10.33 -6.28 -6.01
CA GLY A 191 -11.65 -5.66 -5.88
C GLY A 191 -11.58 -4.13 -5.76
N GLU A 192 -10.56 -3.52 -6.31
CA GLU A 192 -10.47 -2.07 -6.53
C GLU A 192 -11.01 -1.71 -7.92
N ALA A 193 -10.44 -2.27 -8.98
CA ALA A 193 -10.81 -1.98 -10.36
C ALA A 193 -11.43 -3.18 -11.10
N ASP A 194 -11.34 -4.40 -10.55
CA ASP A 194 -12.07 -5.59 -10.98
C ASP A 194 -13.12 -5.98 -9.91
N GLY A 195 -14.00 -6.93 -10.24
CA GLY A 195 -15.11 -7.33 -9.39
C GLY A 195 -14.72 -8.17 -8.16
N TRP A 196 -15.73 -8.61 -7.41
CA TRP A 196 -15.55 -9.50 -6.24
C TRP A 196 -14.83 -10.80 -6.58
N GLN A 197 -14.84 -11.23 -7.84
CA GLN A 197 -14.12 -12.42 -8.30
C GLN A 197 -12.60 -12.29 -8.10
N SER A 198 -12.06 -11.09 -8.27
CA SER A 198 -10.65 -10.79 -8.01
C SER A 198 -10.31 -11.02 -6.53
N VAL A 199 -11.17 -10.54 -5.62
CA VAL A 199 -11.02 -10.78 -4.17
C VAL A 199 -11.06 -12.27 -3.86
N LYS A 200 -12.05 -13.00 -4.43
CA LYS A 200 -12.16 -14.44 -4.25
C LYS A 200 -10.90 -15.18 -4.72
N THR A 201 -10.37 -14.81 -5.88
CA THR A 201 -9.15 -15.42 -6.43
C THR A 201 -7.93 -15.15 -5.54
N ALA A 202 -7.79 -13.93 -5.01
CA ALA A 202 -6.72 -13.60 -4.07
C ALA A 202 -6.79 -14.47 -2.80
N LEU A 203 -7.98 -14.70 -2.27
CA LEU A 203 -8.20 -15.58 -1.12
C LEU A 203 -7.93 -17.06 -1.45
N ASP A 204 -8.28 -17.52 -2.65
CA ASP A 204 -7.98 -18.88 -3.12
C ASP A 204 -6.46 -19.13 -3.23
N PHE A 205 -5.68 -18.11 -3.58
CA PHE A 205 -4.22 -18.17 -3.53
C PHE A 205 -3.70 -18.31 -2.10
N GLY A 206 -4.43 -17.79 -1.12
CA GLY A 206 -4.08 -17.83 0.30
C GLY A 206 -3.66 -16.48 0.86
N ALA A 207 -4.09 -15.38 0.24
CA ALA A 207 -3.89 -14.04 0.80
C ALA A 207 -4.51 -13.96 2.19
N VAL A 208 -3.75 -13.41 3.15
CA VAL A 208 -4.21 -13.27 4.54
C VAL A 208 -4.84 -11.91 4.81
N ARG A 209 -4.61 -10.96 3.90
CA ARG A 209 -5.24 -9.64 3.83
C ARG A 209 -5.55 -9.33 2.37
N ILE A 210 -6.45 -8.39 2.14
CA ILE A 210 -6.82 -7.92 0.81
C ILE A 210 -6.62 -6.41 0.73
N GLY A 211 -5.77 -5.95 -0.17
CA GLY A 211 -5.66 -4.54 -0.52
C GLY A 211 -6.98 -4.04 -1.12
N HIS A 212 -7.50 -2.94 -0.62
CA HIS A 212 -8.82 -2.37 -0.89
C HIS A 212 -9.98 -3.29 -0.53
N GLY A 213 -10.28 -4.28 -1.36
CA GLY A 213 -11.38 -5.23 -1.16
C GLY A 213 -12.77 -4.60 -1.26
N VAL A 214 -12.87 -3.35 -1.74
CA VAL A 214 -14.13 -2.59 -1.68
C VAL A 214 -15.26 -3.24 -2.46
N ARG A 215 -14.97 -3.93 -3.59
CA ARG A 215 -15.99 -4.60 -4.40
C ARG A 215 -16.41 -5.98 -3.89
N ALA A 216 -15.84 -6.45 -2.76
CA ALA A 216 -16.32 -7.66 -2.10
C ALA A 216 -17.82 -7.58 -1.73
N TRP A 217 -18.36 -6.35 -1.50
CA TRP A 217 -19.76 -6.12 -1.18
C TRP A 217 -20.75 -6.66 -2.22
N GLN A 218 -20.29 -6.91 -3.44
CA GLN A 218 -21.11 -7.42 -4.55
C GLN A 218 -21.53 -8.89 -4.38
N ASN A 219 -20.94 -9.62 -3.42
CA ASN A 219 -21.23 -11.03 -3.19
C ASN A 219 -21.36 -11.34 -1.69
N GLU A 220 -22.57 -11.68 -1.25
CA GLU A 220 -22.89 -11.96 0.15
C GLU A 220 -22.18 -13.22 0.68
N ASP A 221 -22.00 -14.25 -0.13
CA ASP A 221 -21.32 -15.48 0.31
C ASP A 221 -19.82 -15.24 0.50
N LEU A 222 -19.23 -14.38 -0.34
CA LEU A 222 -17.84 -13.93 -0.17
C LEU A 222 -17.69 -13.11 1.12
N LEU A 223 -18.63 -12.21 1.42
CA LEU A 223 -18.60 -11.44 2.67
C LEU A 223 -18.67 -12.32 3.91
N LYS A 224 -19.53 -13.35 3.91
CA LYS A 224 -19.58 -14.35 4.99
C LYS A 224 -18.25 -15.08 5.13
N TYR A 225 -17.68 -15.52 4.01
CA TYR A 225 -16.37 -16.19 4.01
C TYR A 225 -15.27 -15.29 4.60
N ILE A 226 -15.23 -13.99 4.22
CA ILE A 226 -14.27 -13.02 4.73
C ILE A 226 -14.43 -12.86 6.27
N GLU A 227 -15.65 -12.72 6.76
CA GLU A 227 -15.96 -12.57 8.17
C GLU A 227 -15.58 -13.83 8.95
N GLU A 228 -16.05 -15.02 8.54
CA GLU A 228 -15.81 -16.29 9.21
C GLU A 228 -14.32 -16.66 9.29
N ASN A 229 -13.53 -16.27 8.28
CA ASN A 229 -12.09 -16.53 8.23
C ASN A 229 -11.25 -15.38 8.78
N ASN A 230 -11.87 -14.35 9.35
CA ASN A 230 -11.17 -13.19 9.91
C ASN A 230 -10.22 -12.48 8.92
N ILE A 231 -10.54 -12.49 7.62
CA ILE A 231 -9.77 -11.79 6.60
C ILE A 231 -9.92 -10.27 6.81
N VAL A 232 -8.81 -9.55 6.66
CA VAL A 232 -8.79 -8.10 6.82
C VAL A 232 -8.76 -7.41 5.46
N LEU A 233 -9.63 -6.40 5.28
CA LEU A 233 -9.66 -5.56 4.09
C LEU A 233 -8.92 -4.24 4.40
N GLU A 234 -7.92 -3.91 3.58
CA GLU A 234 -7.09 -2.70 3.72
C GLU A 234 -7.76 -1.55 2.94
N MET A 235 -8.79 -0.93 3.51
CA MET A 235 -9.54 0.14 2.82
C MET A 235 -8.73 1.43 2.72
N CYS A 236 -8.79 2.07 1.55
CA CYS A 236 -8.09 3.32 1.21
C CYS A 236 -9.10 4.36 0.69
N PRO A 237 -9.86 5.04 1.56
CA PRO A 237 -11.07 5.80 1.18
C PRO A 237 -10.85 6.89 0.13
N ASN A 238 -9.83 7.73 0.26
CA ASN A 238 -9.56 8.79 -0.71
C ASN A 238 -9.04 8.22 -2.04
N SER A 239 -8.15 7.23 -2.01
CA SER A 239 -7.70 6.54 -3.22
C SER A 239 -8.89 5.90 -3.94
N ASN A 240 -9.74 5.14 -3.24
CA ASN A 240 -10.94 4.51 -3.82
C ASN A 240 -11.91 5.52 -4.44
N ARG A 241 -11.99 6.73 -3.90
CA ARG A 241 -12.77 7.83 -4.49
C ARG A 241 -12.11 8.35 -5.78
N GLN A 242 -10.80 8.51 -5.79
CA GLN A 242 -10.05 9.10 -6.90
C GLN A 242 -9.87 8.13 -8.06
N THR A 243 -9.65 6.84 -7.78
CA THR A 243 -9.54 5.77 -8.79
C THR A 243 -10.90 5.32 -9.34
N LYS A 244 -12.02 5.85 -8.77
CA LYS A 244 -13.39 5.40 -9.07
C LYS A 244 -13.61 3.91 -8.78
N ALA A 245 -12.90 3.38 -7.81
CA ALA A 245 -13.14 2.02 -7.31
C ALA A 245 -14.61 1.85 -6.85
N VAL A 246 -15.18 2.93 -6.32
CA VAL A 246 -16.60 3.09 -6.03
C VAL A 246 -17.10 4.35 -6.73
N GLU A 247 -17.97 4.19 -7.73
CA GLU A 247 -18.48 5.31 -8.55
C GLU A 247 -19.29 6.30 -7.71
N ASP A 248 -20.19 5.79 -6.87
CA ASP A 248 -20.99 6.57 -5.93
C ASP A 248 -20.48 6.35 -4.50
N MET A 249 -19.76 7.32 -3.97
CA MET A 249 -19.24 7.26 -2.60
C MET A 249 -20.33 7.26 -1.52
N SER A 250 -21.60 7.56 -1.85
CA SER A 250 -22.70 7.42 -0.89
C SER A 250 -22.96 5.96 -0.50
N VAL A 251 -22.58 5.01 -1.35
CA VAL A 251 -22.69 3.56 -1.11
C VAL A 251 -21.34 2.90 -0.81
N TYR A 252 -20.34 3.68 -0.39
CA TYR A 252 -19.04 3.14 0.02
C TYR A 252 -19.22 2.06 1.13
N PRO A 253 -18.67 0.85 0.96
CA PRO A 253 -19.15 -0.32 1.71
C PRO A 253 -18.73 -0.37 3.18
N LEU A 254 -18.05 0.66 3.70
CA LEU A 254 -17.55 0.68 5.09
C LEU A 254 -18.64 0.32 6.12
N ARG A 255 -19.84 0.94 6.03
CA ARG A 255 -20.93 0.67 6.98
C ARG A 255 -21.37 -0.79 6.93
N LYS A 256 -21.58 -1.31 5.71
CA LYS A 256 -21.95 -2.71 5.52
C LYS A 256 -20.91 -3.66 6.14
N PHE A 257 -19.63 -3.40 5.91
CA PHE A 257 -18.55 -4.23 6.46
C PHE A 257 -18.51 -4.19 7.99
N LEU A 258 -18.64 -3.00 8.59
CA LEU A 258 -18.68 -2.85 10.04
C LEU A 258 -19.88 -3.55 10.68
N GLU A 259 -21.07 -3.44 10.09
CA GLU A 259 -22.32 -4.08 10.54
C GLU A 259 -22.24 -5.61 10.45
N MET A 260 -21.58 -6.14 9.43
CA MET A 260 -21.33 -7.59 9.29
C MET A 260 -20.20 -8.10 10.17
N GLY A 261 -19.47 -7.25 10.88
CA GLY A 261 -18.33 -7.66 11.71
C GLY A 261 -17.03 -7.92 10.95
N ILE A 262 -16.98 -7.60 9.65
CA ILE A 262 -15.79 -7.75 8.83
C ILE A 262 -14.69 -6.83 9.36
N LYS A 263 -13.50 -7.38 9.50
CA LYS A 263 -12.31 -6.61 9.91
C LYS A 263 -11.83 -5.74 8.75
N VAL A 264 -11.85 -4.44 8.94
CA VAL A 264 -11.30 -3.47 8.00
C VAL A 264 -10.26 -2.60 8.68
N THR A 265 -9.28 -2.11 7.91
CA THR A 265 -8.32 -1.09 8.32
C THR A 265 -8.49 0.15 7.45
N VAL A 266 -7.98 1.29 7.88
CA VAL A 266 -7.97 2.54 7.12
C VAL A 266 -6.53 2.88 6.83
N ASN A 267 -6.22 3.15 5.57
CA ASN A 267 -4.87 3.31 5.08
C ASN A 267 -4.80 4.46 4.07
N THR A 268 -3.59 4.95 3.81
CA THR A 268 -3.37 6.10 2.93
C THR A 268 -3.17 5.74 1.47
N ASP A 269 -2.72 4.51 1.17
CA ASP A 269 -2.34 4.05 -0.16
C ASP A 269 -1.17 4.88 -0.74
N ASP A 270 -1.48 5.96 -1.42
CA ASP A 270 -0.55 6.87 -2.07
C ASP A 270 -0.70 8.28 -1.49
N PRO A 271 -0.19 8.55 -0.28
CA PRO A 271 -0.54 9.77 0.45
C PRO A 271 -0.16 11.07 -0.26
N ALA A 272 0.94 11.13 -1.02
CA ALA A 272 1.30 12.31 -1.79
C ALA A 272 0.43 12.44 -3.04
N ILE A 273 0.23 11.37 -3.79
CA ILE A 273 -0.62 11.35 -4.99
C ILE A 273 -2.05 11.72 -4.63
N CYS A 274 -2.59 11.14 -3.56
CA CYS A 274 -3.95 11.39 -3.08
C CYS A 274 -4.10 12.70 -2.29
N ARG A 275 -3.03 13.41 -1.97
CA ARG A 275 -3.00 14.59 -1.08
C ARG A 275 -3.66 14.32 0.27
N THR A 276 -3.38 13.16 0.84
CA THR A 276 -4.01 12.67 2.08
C THR A 276 -2.98 12.34 3.17
N THR A 277 -3.48 12.15 4.36
CA THR A 277 -2.78 11.59 5.52
C THR A 277 -3.74 10.64 6.22
N LEU A 278 -3.26 9.75 7.08
CA LEU A 278 -4.15 8.85 7.81
C LEU A 278 -5.19 9.61 8.66
N GLN A 279 -4.82 10.78 9.19
CA GLN A 279 -5.75 11.65 9.89
C GLN A 279 -6.88 12.15 8.97
N LYS A 280 -6.55 12.59 7.74
CA LYS A 280 -7.53 13.04 6.75
C LYS A 280 -8.45 11.90 6.30
N GLU A 281 -7.94 10.66 6.19
CA GLU A 281 -8.75 9.48 5.90
C GLU A 281 -9.83 9.28 6.99
N PHE A 282 -9.45 9.32 8.27
CA PHE A 282 -10.39 9.22 9.37
C PHE A 282 -11.36 10.42 9.43
N GLU A 283 -10.90 11.65 9.15
CA GLU A 283 -11.75 12.82 9.05
C GLU A 283 -12.79 12.69 7.94
N PHE A 284 -12.37 12.20 6.77
CA PHE A 284 -13.26 11.91 5.66
C PHE A 284 -14.35 10.90 6.04
N LEU A 285 -13.97 9.80 6.71
CA LEU A 285 -14.92 8.78 7.16
C LEU A 285 -15.87 9.29 8.25
N ARG A 286 -15.38 10.09 9.19
CA ARG A 286 -16.24 10.72 10.21
C ARG A 286 -17.29 11.63 9.56
N LYS A 287 -16.84 12.49 8.65
CA LYS A 287 -17.71 13.47 7.99
C LYS A 287 -18.78 12.83 7.10
N ASN A 288 -18.40 11.83 6.31
CA ASN A 288 -19.25 11.30 5.24
C ASN A 288 -20.03 10.05 5.65
N TYR A 289 -19.49 9.26 6.60
CA TYR A 289 -20.09 7.98 7.00
C TYR A 289 -20.41 7.90 8.50
N GLY A 290 -20.26 9.00 9.23
CA GLY A 290 -20.58 9.07 10.65
C GLY A 290 -19.73 8.10 11.49
N LEU A 291 -18.46 7.86 11.12
CA LEU A 291 -17.56 7.00 11.88
C LEU A 291 -17.42 7.54 13.31
N THR A 292 -17.74 6.71 14.29
CA THR A 292 -17.65 7.07 15.71
C THR A 292 -16.22 6.85 16.24
N LYS A 293 -15.89 7.51 17.36
CA LYS A 293 -14.59 7.29 18.02
C LYS A 293 -14.37 5.83 18.47
N ALA A 294 -15.45 5.13 18.86
CA ALA A 294 -15.36 3.72 19.23
C ALA A 294 -15.03 2.83 18.03
N GLU A 295 -15.64 3.10 16.87
CA GLU A 295 -15.34 2.39 15.64
C GLU A 295 -13.92 2.74 15.16
N GLU A 296 -13.49 4.00 15.22
CA GLU A 296 -12.13 4.41 14.90
C GLU A 296 -11.11 3.64 15.73
N LYS A 297 -11.33 3.53 17.06
CA LYS A 297 -10.50 2.70 17.94
C LYS A 297 -10.50 1.22 17.49
N LYS A 298 -11.67 0.68 17.11
CA LYS A 298 -11.78 -0.70 16.61
C LYS A 298 -10.98 -0.90 15.31
N LEU A 299 -11.02 0.07 14.38
CA LEU A 299 -10.26 0.02 13.13
C LEU A 299 -8.74 0.05 13.38
N LEU A 300 -8.28 0.87 14.34
CA LEU A 300 -6.87 0.88 14.75
C LEU A 300 -6.44 -0.44 15.41
N LEU A 301 -7.29 -1.06 16.22
CA LEU A 301 -7.03 -2.39 16.80
C LEU A 301 -6.99 -3.46 15.72
N ASN A 302 -7.90 -3.44 14.73
CA ASN A 302 -7.83 -4.33 13.58
C ASN A 302 -6.50 -4.19 12.83
N ALA A 303 -6.00 -2.94 12.65
CA ALA A 303 -4.72 -2.70 12.00
C ALA A 303 -3.55 -3.30 12.80
N ILE A 304 -3.56 -3.18 14.13
CA ILE A 304 -2.53 -3.83 14.97
C ILE A 304 -2.58 -5.36 14.80
N ASP A 305 -3.78 -5.94 14.90
CA ASP A 305 -3.93 -7.40 14.84
C ASP A 305 -3.52 -7.97 13.48
N ALA A 306 -3.78 -7.21 12.40
CA ALA A 306 -3.47 -7.58 11.03
C ALA A 306 -2.02 -7.28 10.59
N ALA A 307 -1.28 -6.46 11.35
CA ALA A 307 0.09 -6.06 11.00
C ALA A 307 1.02 -7.27 10.86
N PHE A 308 1.86 -7.25 9.84
CA PHE A 308 2.95 -8.22 9.67
C PHE A 308 4.13 -7.86 10.59
N THR A 309 4.00 -8.16 11.85
CA THR A 309 4.99 -7.89 12.89
C THR A 309 4.85 -8.90 14.04
N THR A 310 5.77 -8.90 14.99
CA THR A 310 5.76 -9.78 16.16
C THR A 310 4.62 -9.45 17.13
N GLU A 311 4.15 -10.43 17.89
CA GLU A 311 3.15 -10.20 18.96
C GLU A 311 3.65 -9.21 20.02
N GLU A 312 4.95 -9.20 20.31
CA GLU A 312 5.54 -8.21 21.23
C GLU A 312 5.31 -6.76 20.72
N ASN A 313 5.51 -6.53 19.42
CA ASN A 313 5.26 -5.21 18.82
C ASN A 313 3.77 -4.87 18.79
N LYS A 314 2.91 -5.85 18.48
CA LYS A 314 1.45 -5.65 18.54
C LYS A 314 1.01 -5.23 19.95
N GLU A 315 1.54 -5.86 20.99
CA GLU A 315 1.27 -5.46 22.38
C GLU A 315 1.74 -4.04 22.70
N LYS A 316 2.96 -3.66 22.28
CA LYS A 316 3.44 -2.28 22.41
C LYS A 316 2.51 -1.28 21.74
N LEU A 317 2.04 -1.59 20.51
CA LEU A 317 1.10 -0.74 19.77
C LEU A 317 -0.27 -0.65 20.44
N ARG A 318 -0.82 -1.75 20.96
CA ARG A 318 -2.10 -1.75 21.73
C ARG A 318 -2.03 -0.83 22.92
N ASN A 319 -0.90 -0.83 23.67
CA ASN A 319 -0.69 0.04 24.83
C ASN A 319 -0.64 1.53 24.48
N LEU A 320 -0.42 1.91 23.22
CA LEU A 320 -0.45 3.31 22.76
C LEU A 320 -1.87 3.79 22.38
N ILE A 321 -2.85 2.89 22.28
CA ILE A 321 -4.23 3.20 21.84
C ILE A 321 -5.23 3.21 23.02
N VAL A 322 -4.82 2.77 24.18
CA VAL A 322 -5.65 2.68 25.40
C VAL A 322 -5.99 4.07 25.97
#